data_6f2094a19ace704c5e0acd04b8f7ee54
#
_entry.id   6f2094a19ace704c5e0acd04b8f7ee54
#
_cell.length_a   1.000
_cell.length_b   1.000
_cell.length_c   1.000
_cell.angle_alpha   90.00
_cell.angle_beta   90.00
_cell.angle_gamma   90.00
#
_symmetry.space_group_name_H-M   'P 1'
#
loop_
_entity.id
_entity.type
_entity.pdbx_description
1 polymer ?
#
loop_
_entity_poly.entity_id
_entity_poly.type
_entity_poly.pdbx_seq_one_letter_code
_entity_poly.pdbx_strand_id
1 'polypeptide(L)'
;MTSASAPGAAEVSRSGAVATITIGTGERFNAMGRAEWRALEGIATALADDESLEAVVVRGGGGRFSAGSNLNDWNGATSAEVDASFAEIEAALQAVENLPMPTVAVVEGVAAGGGCQLLLSCDLQLVARSARLGMPTAQLGILVPPSFANRLSLRIGPSRTKDLLFGGVLLQAEQAAAIGLVTTVVADGQLDTELARLLERWGTQSAAALRAAKAAVNLGLAPLEQPARDRVVGAVSDPGEFPKRVDGFLHRKNTAH
;
A
#
# COMPACT_ATOMS: atom_id res chain seq x y z
N MET A 1 7.72 27.18 -6.14
CA MET A 1 8.14 27.19 -4.73
C MET A 1 8.19 25.74 -4.27
N THR A 2 9.37 25.16 -4.22
CA THR A 2 9.59 23.79 -3.74
C THR A 2 9.46 23.78 -2.21
N SER A 3 8.35 23.26 -1.72
CA SER A 3 8.20 22.96 -0.28
C SER A 3 9.21 21.86 0.05
N ALA A 4 10.15 22.13 0.95
CA ALA A 4 11.05 21.12 1.49
C ALA A 4 10.21 20.12 2.29
N SER A 5 10.03 18.92 1.76
CA SER A 5 9.41 17.80 2.48
C SER A 5 10.28 17.41 3.68
N ALA A 6 9.63 17.03 4.77
CA ALA A 6 10.35 16.48 5.93
C ALA A 6 11.15 15.24 5.50
N PRO A 7 12.35 14.98 6.06
CA PRO A 7 13.15 13.82 5.74
C PRO A 7 12.36 12.53 5.96
N GLY A 8 12.16 11.73 4.87
CA GLY A 8 11.42 10.47 4.91
C GLY A 8 9.97 10.54 4.40
N ALA A 9 9.46 11.73 4.07
CA ALA A 9 8.14 11.88 3.45
C ALA A 9 8.12 11.33 2.01
N ALA A 10 6.92 11.01 1.51
CA ALA A 10 6.73 10.66 0.12
C ALA A 10 7.10 11.85 -0.78
N GLU A 11 7.80 11.58 -1.88
CA GLU A 11 8.22 12.58 -2.86
C GLU A 11 7.53 12.32 -4.19
N VAL A 12 7.29 13.40 -4.97
CA VAL A 12 6.74 13.30 -6.32
C VAL A 12 7.76 13.78 -7.32
N SER A 13 8.00 12.95 -8.31
CA SER A 13 8.72 13.34 -9.54
C SER A 13 7.80 13.20 -10.74
N ARG A 14 8.11 13.91 -11.83
CA ARG A 14 7.31 13.89 -13.05
C ARG A 14 8.18 13.68 -14.27
N SER A 15 7.73 12.84 -15.17
CA SER A 15 8.31 12.65 -16.50
C SER A 15 7.18 12.66 -17.55
N GLY A 16 7.02 13.76 -18.27
CA GLY A 16 5.91 13.96 -19.20
C GLY A 16 4.54 13.87 -18.48
N ALA A 17 3.69 12.99 -18.95
CA ALA A 17 2.36 12.72 -18.41
C ALA A 17 2.34 11.66 -17.28
N VAL A 18 3.50 11.23 -16.78
CA VAL A 18 3.63 10.24 -15.71
C VAL A 18 4.14 10.89 -14.44
N ALA A 19 3.42 10.74 -13.33
CA ALA A 19 3.90 11.07 -11.99
C ALA A 19 4.41 9.82 -11.28
N THR A 20 5.51 9.95 -10.54
CA THR A 20 6.03 8.89 -9.68
C THR A 20 6.02 9.36 -8.23
N ILE A 21 5.29 8.64 -7.38
CA ILE A 21 5.32 8.80 -5.94
C ILE A 21 6.37 7.85 -5.38
N THR A 22 7.42 8.40 -4.77
CA THR A 22 8.47 7.62 -4.11
C THR A 22 8.28 7.69 -2.60
N ILE A 23 8.14 6.54 -1.94
CA ILE A 23 7.92 6.43 -0.50
C ILE A 23 9.25 6.19 0.21
N GLY A 24 9.60 7.11 1.11
CA GLY A 24 10.80 6.99 1.93
C GLY A 24 12.11 6.98 1.13
N THR A 25 13.18 6.66 1.81
CA THR A 25 14.56 6.66 1.27
C THR A 25 15.24 5.28 1.30
N GLY A 26 14.52 4.26 1.77
CA GLY A 26 15.05 2.92 2.05
C GLY A 26 15.36 2.69 3.54
N GLU A 27 15.47 3.75 4.32
CA GLU A 27 15.69 3.65 5.75
C GLU A 27 14.50 2.99 6.45
N ARG A 28 14.77 2.21 7.49
CA ARG A 28 13.73 1.48 8.25
C ARG A 28 12.74 0.72 7.36
N PHE A 29 13.19 0.25 6.19
CA PHE A 29 12.34 -0.43 5.19
C PHE A 29 11.15 0.41 4.74
N ASN A 30 11.28 1.73 4.69
CA ASN A 30 10.20 2.67 4.36
C ASN A 30 8.94 2.45 5.22
N ALA A 31 9.15 2.19 6.52
CA ALA A 31 8.04 2.17 7.47
C ALA A 31 7.47 3.57 7.61
N MET A 32 6.16 3.71 7.46
CA MET A 32 5.45 4.98 7.37
C MET A 32 4.78 5.32 8.69
N GLY A 33 5.10 6.48 9.25
CA GLY A 33 4.39 7.07 10.37
C GLY A 33 3.15 7.85 9.90
N ARG A 34 2.44 8.47 10.87
CA ARG A 34 1.22 9.24 10.58
C ARG A 34 1.48 10.41 9.63
N ALA A 35 2.64 11.07 9.74
CA ALA A 35 3.00 12.19 8.87
C ALA A 35 3.17 11.74 7.41
N GLU A 36 3.80 10.60 7.19
CA GLU A 36 4.03 10.03 5.87
C GLU A 36 2.72 9.56 5.22
N TRP A 37 1.79 8.96 5.99
CA TRP A 37 0.46 8.59 5.48
C TRP A 37 -0.35 9.81 5.06
N ARG A 38 -0.39 10.88 5.88
CA ARG A 38 -1.06 12.14 5.51
C ARG A 38 -0.41 12.82 4.30
N ALA A 39 0.92 12.78 4.21
CA ALA A 39 1.64 13.31 3.05
C ALA A 39 1.24 12.56 1.77
N LEU A 40 1.15 11.22 1.82
CA LEU A 40 0.70 10.40 0.70
C LEU A 40 -0.73 10.74 0.29
N GLU A 41 -1.65 10.89 1.25
CA GLU A 41 -3.03 11.33 1.00
C GLU A 41 -3.06 12.68 0.28
N GLY A 42 -2.36 13.68 0.80
CA GLY A 42 -2.29 15.01 0.19
C GLY A 42 -1.71 15.00 -1.22
N ILE A 43 -0.66 14.22 -1.45
CA ILE A 43 -0.06 14.01 -2.77
C ILE A 43 -1.06 13.37 -3.72
N ALA A 44 -1.69 12.26 -3.34
CA ALA A 44 -2.63 11.56 -4.21
C ALA A 44 -3.83 12.44 -4.54
N THR A 45 -4.35 13.19 -3.57
CA THR A 45 -5.43 14.17 -3.79
C THR A 45 -5.02 15.25 -4.79
N ALA A 46 -3.83 15.82 -4.65
CA ALA A 46 -3.34 16.84 -5.58
C ALA A 46 -3.12 16.30 -7.00
N LEU A 47 -2.65 15.04 -7.14
CA LEU A 47 -2.48 14.41 -8.45
C LEU A 47 -3.80 14.03 -9.11
N ALA A 48 -4.87 13.81 -8.33
CA ALA A 48 -6.18 13.49 -8.88
C ALA A 48 -6.79 14.65 -9.70
N ASP A 49 -6.47 15.89 -9.34
CA ASP A 49 -6.92 17.10 -10.01
C ASP A 49 -6.08 17.47 -11.25
N ASP A 50 -4.95 16.79 -11.48
CA ASP A 50 -4.09 17.07 -12.64
C ASP A 50 -4.55 16.28 -13.88
N GLU A 51 -5.35 16.94 -14.72
CA GLU A 51 -5.87 16.35 -15.97
C GLU A 51 -4.80 16.00 -16.99
N SER A 52 -3.59 16.55 -16.87
CA SER A 52 -2.47 16.29 -17.78
C SER A 52 -1.72 14.99 -17.47
N LEU A 53 -2.03 14.33 -16.35
CA LEU A 53 -1.45 13.04 -16.01
C LEU A 53 -2.20 11.88 -16.69
N GLU A 54 -1.45 10.96 -17.23
CA GLU A 54 -1.96 9.73 -17.86
C GLU A 54 -1.70 8.48 -17.02
N ALA A 55 -0.71 8.52 -16.11
CA ALA A 55 -0.40 7.42 -15.21
C ALA A 55 0.26 7.91 -13.91
N VAL A 56 0.08 7.14 -12.84
CA VAL A 56 0.80 7.30 -11.58
C VAL A 56 1.52 6.00 -11.22
N VAL A 57 2.81 6.13 -10.92
CA VAL A 57 3.67 5.05 -10.40
C VAL A 57 3.85 5.26 -8.89
N VAL A 58 3.69 4.20 -8.11
CA VAL A 58 3.99 4.19 -6.67
C VAL A 58 5.15 3.25 -6.43
N ARG A 59 6.25 3.74 -5.87
CA ARG A 59 7.41 2.93 -5.56
C ARG A 59 8.06 3.32 -4.24
N GLY A 60 8.91 2.47 -3.72
CA GLY A 60 9.72 2.79 -2.54
C GLY A 60 11.11 3.29 -2.92
N GLY A 61 11.67 4.17 -2.10
CA GLY A 61 13.05 4.59 -2.21
C GLY A 61 14.04 3.52 -1.72
N GLY A 62 15.29 3.61 -2.18
CA GLY A 62 16.37 2.73 -1.74
C GLY A 62 16.19 1.24 -2.06
N GLY A 63 15.49 0.90 -3.17
CA GLY A 63 15.27 -0.48 -3.60
C GLY A 63 14.36 -1.28 -2.66
N ARG A 64 13.43 -0.64 -1.94
CA ARG A 64 12.50 -1.29 -0.99
C ARG A 64 11.15 -0.62 -1.08
N PHE A 65 10.07 -1.40 -1.10
CA PHE A 65 8.72 -0.83 -1.17
C PHE A 65 8.31 -0.21 0.17
N SER A 66 7.71 -0.98 1.07
CA SER A 66 7.37 -0.50 2.41
C SER A 66 7.05 -1.65 3.36
N ALA A 67 7.62 -1.63 4.56
CA ALA A 67 7.26 -2.53 5.65
C ALA A 67 5.93 -2.17 6.34
N GLY A 68 5.22 -1.14 5.83
CA GLY A 68 3.95 -0.69 6.39
C GLY A 68 4.11 0.37 7.47
N SER A 69 3.26 0.34 8.48
CA SER A 69 3.23 1.37 9.51
C SER A 69 4.45 1.30 10.45
N ASN A 70 4.91 2.47 10.89
CA ASN A 70 5.97 2.58 11.87
C ASN A 70 5.45 2.19 13.25
N LEU A 71 5.81 0.99 13.71
CA LEU A 71 5.34 0.46 15.00
C LEU A 71 5.81 1.26 16.21
N ASN A 72 6.86 2.08 16.07
CA ASN A 72 7.27 2.97 17.17
C ASN A 72 6.22 4.03 17.49
N ASP A 73 5.41 4.45 16.50
CA ASP A 73 4.33 5.42 16.71
C ASP A 73 3.19 4.86 17.56
N TRP A 74 3.11 3.53 17.69
CA TRP A 74 2.11 2.82 18.49
C TRP A 74 2.65 2.35 19.85
N ASN A 75 3.96 2.47 20.10
CA ASN A 75 4.55 2.10 21.37
C ASN A 75 4.11 3.09 22.47
N GLY A 76 3.33 2.60 23.43
CA GLY A 76 2.75 3.43 24.49
C GLY A 76 1.55 4.29 24.06
N ALA A 77 1.09 4.17 22.80
CA ALA A 77 -0.10 4.87 22.33
C ALA A 77 -1.38 4.30 22.95
N THR A 78 -2.37 5.16 23.14
CA THR A 78 -3.72 4.77 23.52
C THR A 78 -4.45 4.10 22.36
N SER A 79 -5.49 3.31 22.66
CA SER A 79 -6.33 2.68 21.59
C SER A 79 -6.91 3.74 20.65
N ALA A 80 -7.31 4.90 21.17
CA ALA A 80 -7.85 5.98 20.35
C ALA A 80 -6.82 6.58 19.37
N GLU A 81 -5.56 6.68 19.78
CA GLU A 81 -4.46 7.15 18.91
C GLU A 81 -4.14 6.11 17.82
N VAL A 82 -4.19 4.81 18.17
CA VAL A 82 -4.03 3.72 17.20
C VAL A 82 -5.19 3.72 16.20
N ASP A 83 -6.43 3.85 16.67
CA ASP A 83 -7.62 3.91 15.80
C ASP A 83 -7.55 5.12 14.84
N ALA A 84 -7.14 6.29 15.35
CA ALA A 84 -6.94 7.48 14.52
C ALA A 84 -5.83 7.26 13.45
N SER A 85 -4.75 6.55 13.80
CA SER A 85 -3.70 6.19 12.86
C SER A 85 -4.23 5.29 11.73
N PHE A 86 -5.08 4.31 12.04
CA PHE A 86 -5.69 3.45 11.01
C PHE A 86 -6.65 4.22 10.10
N ALA A 87 -7.38 5.21 10.62
CA ALA A 87 -8.21 6.08 9.80
C ALA A 87 -7.37 6.90 8.80
N GLU A 88 -6.23 7.43 9.23
CA GLU A 88 -5.29 8.14 8.34
C GLU A 88 -4.67 7.23 7.27
N ILE A 89 -4.32 6.01 7.65
CA ILE A 89 -3.83 5.00 6.69
C ILE A 89 -4.91 4.74 5.63
N GLU A 90 -6.14 4.47 6.05
CA GLU A 90 -7.24 4.18 5.11
C GLU A 90 -7.54 5.37 4.20
N ALA A 91 -7.51 6.61 4.71
CA ALA A 91 -7.69 7.81 3.89
C ALA A 91 -6.62 7.91 2.79
N ALA A 92 -5.36 7.67 3.13
CA ALA A 92 -4.26 7.66 2.16
C ALA A 92 -4.42 6.55 1.10
N LEU A 93 -4.81 5.35 1.51
CA LEU A 93 -5.05 4.23 0.60
C LEU A 93 -6.20 4.53 -0.35
N GLN A 94 -7.31 5.08 0.16
CA GLN A 94 -8.45 5.48 -0.66
C GLN A 94 -8.09 6.62 -1.64
N ALA A 95 -7.27 7.58 -1.23
CA ALA A 95 -6.81 8.63 -2.12
C ALA A 95 -6.03 8.05 -3.32
N VAL A 96 -5.19 7.04 -3.10
CA VAL A 96 -4.48 6.34 -4.19
C VAL A 96 -5.44 5.53 -5.07
N GLU A 97 -6.40 4.79 -4.49
CA GLU A 97 -7.43 4.02 -5.21
C GLU A 97 -8.28 4.92 -6.12
N ASN A 98 -8.60 6.11 -5.63
CA ASN A 98 -9.48 7.07 -6.31
C ASN A 98 -8.77 7.92 -7.38
N LEU A 99 -7.45 7.77 -7.58
CA LEU A 99 -6.77 8.44 -8.70
C LEU A 99 -7.47 8.09 -10.02
N PRO A 100 -7.86 9.07 -10.82
CA PRO A 100 -8.69 8.80 -12.02
C PRO A 100 -7.91 8.14 -13.17
N MET A 101 -6.58 8.31 -13.19
CA MET A 101 -5.70 7.66 -14.17
C MET A 101 -5.23 6.28 -13.69
N PRO A 102 -4.75 5.40 -14.61
CA PRO A 102 -4.11 4.14 -14.24
C PRO A 102 -2.96 4.31 -13.25
N THR A 103 -2.90 3.40 -12.28
CA THR A 103 -1.87 3.36 -11.25
C THR A 103 -1.11 2.04 -11.25
N VAL A 104 0.20 2.07 -11.01
CA VAL A 104 1.02 0.87 -10.87
C VAL A 104 1.94 0.96 -9.67
N ALA A 105 1.92 -0.07 -8.82
CA ALA A 105 2.92 -0.25 -7.77
C ALA A 105 4.14 -0.99 -8.32
N VAL A 106 5.33 -0.44 -8.08
CA VAL A 106 6.63 -1.07 -8.42
C VAL A 106 7.27 -1.52 -7.11
N VAL A 107 7.34 -2.83 -6.91
CA VAL A 107 7.60 -3.43 -5.60
C VAL A 107 8.91 -4.19 -5.58
N GLU A 108 9.85 -3.71 -4.78
CA GLU A 108 11.09 -4.39 -4.42
C GLU A 108 11.13 -4.68 -2.92
N GLY A 109 11.81 -5.74 -2.52
CA GLY A 109 12.01 -6.09 -1.12
C GLY A 109 10.71 -6.47 -0.41
N VAL A 110 10.31 -5.75 0.63
CA VAL A 110 9.16 -6.10 1.45
C VAL A 110 7.98 -5.14 1.21
N ALA A 111 6.78 -5.73 1.09
CA ALA A 111 5.51 -5.02 1.16
C ALA A 111 4.64 -5.70 2.24
N ALA A 112 4.64 -5.15 3.47
CA ALA A 112 3.98 -5.78 4.61
C ALA A 112 2.96 -4.86 5.28
N GLY A 113 1.88 -5.42 5.82
CA GLY A 113 0.85 -4.66 6.52
C GLY A 113 0.30 -3.49 5.69
N GLY A 114 0.45 -2.25 6.16
CA GLY A 114 0.08 -1.05 5.41
C GLY A 114 0.76 -0.93 4.05
N GLY A 115 2.02 -1.39 3.91
CA GLY A 115 2.71 -1.46 2.62
C GLY A 115 2.07 -2.48 1.65
N CYS A 116 1.60 -3.61 2.17
CA CYS A 116 0.81 -4.55 1.36
C CYS A 116 -0.53 -3.94 0.95
N GLN A 117 -1.21 -3.21 1.81
CA GLN A 117 -2.44 -2.50 1.47
C GLN A 117 -2.20 -1.43 0.40
N LEU A 118 -1.08 -0.70 0.50
CA LEU A 118 -0.73 0.34 -0.47
C LEU A 118 -0.48 -0.22 -1.88
N LEU A 119 0.24 -1.34 -2.01
CA LEU A 119 0.39 -1.96 -3.33
C LEU A 119 -0.95 -2.41 -3.91
N LEU A 120 -1.89 -2.85 -3.04
CA LEU A 120 -3.24 -3.27 -3.45
C LEU A 120 -4.16 -2.10 -3.81
N SER A 121 -3.85 -0.89 -3.34
CA SER A 121 -4.56 0.34 -3.72
C SER A 121 -4.20 0.83 -5.13
N CYS A 122 -3.14 0.30 -5.73
CA CYS A 122 -2.83 0.52 -7.14
C CYS A 122 -3.57 -0.50 -8.04
N ASP A 123 -3.87 -0.09 -9.28
CA ASP A 123 -4.57 -0.94 -10.25
C ASP A 123 -3.75 -2.17 -10.61
N LEU A 124 -2.46 -1.97 -10.91
CA LEU A 124 -1.53 -3.05 -11.26
C LEU A 124 -0.32 -3.07 -10.32
N GLN A 125 0.32 -4.25 -10.21
CA GLN A 125 1.53 -4.45 -9.43
C GLN A 125 2.61 -5.11 -10.30
N LEU A 126 3.78 -4.46 -10.40
CA LEU A 126 5.03 -5.04 -10.90
C LEU A 126 5.90 -5.37 -9.69
N VAL A 127 6.16 -6.65 -9.48
CA VAL A 127 6.79 -7.14 -8.24
C VAL A 127 8.07 -7.88 -8.57
N ALA A 128 9.18 -7.48 -7.96
CA ALA A 128 10.46 -8.20 -8.08
C ALA A 128 10.31 -9.63 -7.56
N ARG A 129 10.95 -10.59 -8.22
CA ARG A 129 10.88 -12.02 -7.85
C ARG A 129 11.32 -12.28 -6.42
N SER A 130 12.31 -11.56 -5.93
CA SER A 130 12.82 -11.66 -4.56
C SER A 130 11.92 -11.01 -3.51
N ALA A 131 10.87 -10.27 -3.91
CA ALA A 131 10.02 -9.55 -2.98
C ALA A 131 9.19 -10.48 -2.09
N ARG A 132 8.83 -9.96 -0.93
CA ARG A 132 8.01 -10.63 0.10
C ARG A 132 6.80 -9.77 0.43
N LEU A 133 5.60 -10.36 0.39
CA LEU A 133 4.35 -9.60 0.53
C LEU A 133 3.40 -10.28 1.51
N GLY A 134 2.69 -9.50 2.34
CA GLY A 134 1.68 -10.07 3.22
C GLY A 134 1.19 -9.16 4.33
N MET A 135 0.33 -9.74 5.17
CA MET A 135 -0.40 -9.05 6.23
C MET A 135 -0.17 -9.71 7.59
N PRO A 136 1.00 -9.55 8.25
CA PRO A 136 1.32 -10.22 9.51
C PRO A 136 0.64 -9.57 10.74
N THR A 137 -0.60 -9.12 10.58
CA THR A 137 -1.35 -8.34 11.57
C THR A 137 -1.69 -9.14 12.83
N ALA A 138 -2.00 -10.44 12.69
CA ALA A 138 -2.30 -11.31 13.82
C ALA A 138 -1.12 -11.45 14.79
N GLN A 139 0.12 -11.39 14.29
CA GLN A 139 1.32 -11.43 15.13
C GLN A 139 1.43 -10.24 16.08
N LEU A 140 0.82 -9.10 15.70
CA LEU A 140 0.82 -7.85 16.46
C LEU A 140 -0.46 -7.65 17.28
N GLY A 141 -1.45 -8.55 17.20
CA GLY A 141 -2.76 -8.37 17.85
C GLY A 141 -3.59 -7.25 17.22
N ILE A 142 -3.34 -6.94 15.94
CA ILE A 142 -4.14 -5.96 15.20
C ILE A 142 -5.47 -6.61 14.79
N LEU A 143 -6.56 -5.94 15.14
CA LEU A 143 -7.91 -6.31 14.69
C LEU A 143 -8.11 -5.71 13.30
N VAL A 144 -7.96 -6.54 12.27
CA VAL A 144 -7.92 -6.08 10.87
C VAL A 144 -9.18 -5.30 10.51
N PRO A 145 -9.07 -4.03 10.05
CA PRO A 145 -10.21 -3.26 9.60
C PRO A 145 -10.96 -3.95 8.47
N PRO A 146 -12.31 -3.88 8.42
CA PRO A 146 -13.10 -4.48 7.35
C PRO A 146 -12.68 -4.03 5.95
N SER A 147 -12.28 -2.77 5.75
CA SER A 147 -11.79 -2.26 4.48
C SER A 147 -10.52 -3.00 4.01
N PHE A 148 -9.56 -3.26 4.92
CA PHE A 148 -8.35 -4.00 4.60
C PHE A 148 -8.64 -5.46 4.22
N ALA A 149 -9.50 -6.14 5.01
CA ALA A 149 -9.91 -7.50 4.72
C ALA A 149 -10.70 -7.59 3.41
N ASN A 150 -11.55 -6.60 3.13
CA ASN A 150 -12.34 -6.53 1.90
C ASN A 150 -11.45 -6.33 0.66
N ARG A 151 -10.49 -5.40 0.72
CA ARG A 151 -9.51 -5.16 -0.37
C ARG A 151 -8.75 -6.43 -0.76
N LEU A 152 -8.34 -7.24 0.23
CA LEU A 152 -7.78 -8.56 0.00
C LEU A 152 -8.80 -9.53 -0.60
N SER A 153 -10.01 -9.60 -0.03
CA SER A 153 -11.02 -10.58 -0.43
C SER A 153 -11.51 -10.37 -1.85
N LEU A 154 -11.58 -9.14 -2.33
CA LEU A 154 -11.93 -8.83 -3.72
C LEU A 154 -10.86 -9.31 -4.71
N ARG A 155 -9.60 -9.43 -4.28
CA ARG A 155 -8.50 -9.92 -5.13
C ARG A 155 -8.30 -11.43 -5.09
N ILE A 156 -8.25 -12.01 -3.88
CA ILE A 156 -7.86 -13.42 -3.70
C ILE A 156 -8.98 -14.32 -3.17
N GLY A 157 -10.15 -13.76 -2.97
CA GLY A 157 -11.30 -14.46 -2.40
C GLY A 157 -11.20 -14.64 -0.87
N PRO A 158 -12.34 -14.95 -0.21
CA PRO A 158 -12.42 -14.92 1.25
C PRO A 158 -11.58 -16.00 1.95
N SER A 159 -11.45 -17.19 1.37
CA SER A 159 -10.68 -18.28 1.99
C SER A 159 -9.19 -17.98 2.01
N ARG A 160 -8.61 -17.52 0.90
CA ARG A 160 -7.19 -17.16 0.82
C ARG A 160 -6.88 -15.92 1.65
N THR A 161 -7.82 -14.98 1.74
CA THR A 161 -7.70 -13.82 2.65
C THR A 161 -7.59 -14.27 4.10
N LYS A 162 -8.44 -15.18 4.55
CA LYS A 162 -8.37 -15.73 5.92
C LYS A 162 -7.06 -16.48 6.14
N ASP A 163 -6.61 -17.29 5.20
CA ASP A 163 -5.35 -18.02 5.28
C ASP A 163 -4.16 -17.05 5.43
N LEU A 164 -4.10 -16.01 4.61
CA LEU A 164 -3.06 -14.97 4.68
C LEU A 164 -3.07 -14.24 6.02
N LEU A 165 -4.26 -13.84 6.51
CA LEU A 165 -4.40 -13.10 7.77
C LEU A 165 -4.15 -13.97 9.00
N PHE A 166 -4.60 -15.22 9.00
CA PHE A 166 -4.42 -16.16 10.12
C PHE A 166 -2.98 -16.67 10.18
N GLY A 167 -2.38 -16.95 9.03
CA GLY A 167 -1.01 -17.43 8.92
C GLY A 167 0.03 -16.36 9.30
N GLY A 168 -0.26 -15.09 9.04
CA GLY A 168 0.62 -13.97 9.38
C GLY A 168 2.00 -14.05 8.72
N VAL A 169 2.12 -14.77 7.61
CA VAL A 169 3.39 -14.97 6.88
C VAL A 169 3.51 -14.02 5.70
N LEU A 170 4.75 -13.78 5.27
CA LEU A 170 5.01 -13.08 4.02
C LEU A 170 5.21 -14.12 2.91
N LEU A 171 4.40 -14.01 1.86
CA LEU A 171 4.49 -14.85 0.66
C LEU A 171 5.68 -14.43 -0.21
N GLN A 172 6.26 -15.38 -0.92
CA GLN A 172 7.14 -15.11 -2.06
C GLN A 172 6.33 -14.48 -3.20
N ALA A 173 6.97 -13.71 -4.07
CA ALA A 173 6.30 -13.04 -5.19
C ALA A 173 5.51 -14.00 -6.07
N GLU A 174 6.09 -15.15 -6.44
CA GLU A 174 5.41 -16.18 -7.24
C GLU A 174 4.20 -16.79 -6.53
N GLN A 175 4.27 -17.00 -5.21
CA GLN A 175 3.12 -17.47 -4.42
C GLN A 175 2.00 -16.43 -4.41
N ALA A 176 2.37 -15.14 -4.25
CA ALA A 176 1.43 -14.04 -4.30
C ALA A 176 0.74 -13.91 -5.67
N ALA A 177 1.49 -14.10 -6.77
CA ALA A 177 0.94 -14.11 -8.12
C ALA A 177 0.03 -15.32 -8.37
N ALA A 178 0.43 -16.50 -7.90
CA ALA A 178 -0.35 -17.74 -8.08
C ALA A 178 -1.74 -17.67 -7.42
N ILE A 179 -1.89 -16.87 -6.37
CA ILE A 179 -3.20 -16.67 -5.72
C ILE A 179 -3.94 -15.43 -6.21
N GLY A 180 -3.34 -14.63 -7.12
CA GLY A 180 -3.94 -13.41 -7.66
C GLY A 180 -3.76 -12.16 -6.80
N LEU A 181 -2.88 -12.20 -5.79
CA LEU A 181 -2.60 -11.05 -4.92
C LEU A 181 -1.87 -9.94 -5.69
N VAL A 182 -1.02 -10.29 -6.64
CA VAL A 182 -0.28 -9.36 -7.51
C VAL A 182 -0.44 -9.74 -8.98
N THR A 183 -0.26 -8.76 -9.88
CA THR A 183 -0.55 -8.93 -11.30
C THR A 183 0.65 -9.51 -12.08
N THR A 184 1.88 -9.07 -11.77
CA THR A 184 3.06 -9.45 -12.56
C THR A 184 4.28 -9.59 -11.68
N VAL A 185 4.96 -10.74 -11.79
CA VAL A 185 6.29 -10.96 -11.19
C VAL A 185 7.35 -10.75 -12.25
N VAL A 186 8.36 -9.97 -11.90
CA VAL A 186 9.45 -9.56 -12.80
C VAL A 186 10.78 -10.06 -12.23
N ALA A 187 11.69 -10.49 -13.09
CA ALA A 187 13.04 -10.84 -12.64
C ALA A 187 13.73 -9.65 -11.95
N ASP A 188 14.52 -9.95 -10.94
CA ASP A 188 15.24 -8.91 -10.21
C ASP A 188 16.11 -8.07 -11.15
N GLY A 189 16.10 -6.76 -10.95
CA GLY A 189 16.78 -5.79 -11.82
C GLY A 189 16.08 -5.45 -13.14
N GLN A 190 14.89 -6.03 -13.42
CA GLN A 190 14.13 -5.77 -14.67
C GLN A 190 12.88 -4.90 -14.44
N LEU A 191 12.62 -4.45 -13.22
CA LEU A 191 11.40 -3.67 -12.91
C LEU A 191 11.27 -2.40 -13.73
N ASP A 192 12.35 -1.62 -13.86
CA ASP A 192 12.30 -0.36 -14.63
C ASP A 192 12.09 -0.63 -16.13
N THR A 193 12.65 -1.73 -16.66
CA THR A 193 12.43 -2.14 -18.06
C THR A 193 10.97 -2.53 -18.29
N GLU A 194 10.38 -3.31 -17.40
CA GLU A 194 8.96 -3.73 -17.52
C GLU A 194 8.00 -2.58 -17.24
N LEU A 195 8.35 -1.67 -16.33
CA LEU A 195 7.60 -0.43 -16.10
C LEU A 195 7.57 0.42 -17.38
N ALA A 196 8.74 0.63 -18.01
CA ALA A 196 8.84 1.41 -19.25
C ALA A 196 7.93 0.80 -20.34
N ARG A 197 7.97 -0.53 -20.54
CA ARG A 197 7.09 -1.23 -21.49
C ARG A 197 5.61 -1.07 -21.18
N LEU A 198 5.25 -1.11 -19.89
CA LEU A 198 3.86 -0.91 -19.43
C LEU A 198 3.39 0.51 -19.74
N LEU A 199 4.19 1.51 -19.39
CA LEU A 199 3.88 2.93 -19.62
C LEU A 199 3.82 3.25 -21.11
N GLU A 200 4.76 2.74 -21.92
CA GLU A 200 4.70 2.85 -23.38
C GLU A 200 3.41 2.29 -23.94
N ARG A 201 3.01 1.08 -23.51
CA ARG A 201 1.75 0.46 -23.94
C ARG A 201 0.54 1.30 -23.55
N TRP A 202 0.52 1.89 -22.35
CA TRP A 202 -0.57 2.78 -21.95
C TRP A 202 -0.58 4.08 -22.77
N GLY A 203 0.58 4.67 -23.04
CA GLY A 203 0.72 5.88 -23.83
C GLY A 203 0.27 5.73 -25.29
N THR A 204 0.16 4.49 -25.82
CA THR A 204 -0.44 4.22 -27.15
C THR A 204 -1.97 4.12 -27.11
N GLN A 205 -2.58 4.10 -25.93
CA GLN A 205 -4.02 3.99 -25.76
C GLN A 205 -4.66 5.37 -25.51
N SER A 206 -5.98 5.45 -25.68
CA SER A 206 -6.72 6.63 -25.29
C SER A 206 -6.74 6.80 -23.76
N ALA A 207 -6.15 7.87 -23.23
CA ALA A 207 -6.17 8.17 -21.81
C ALA A 207 -7.61 8.24 -21.25
N ALA A 208 -8.54 8.82 -22.01
CA ALA A 208 -9.95 8.86 -21.64
C ALA A 208 -10.57 7.45 -21.54
N ALA A 209 -10.21 6.54 -22.46
CA ALA A 209 -10.70 5.17 -22.42
C ALA A 209 -10.14 4.38 -21.23
N LEU A 210 -8.85 4.58 -20.88
CA LEU A 210 -8.24 3.97 -19.70
C LEU A 210 -8.91 4.45 -18.41
N ARG A 211 -9.13 5.76 -18.27
CA ARG A 211 -9.86 6.36 -17.14
C ARG A 211 -11.30 5.81 -17.04
N ALA A 212 -12.01 5.74 -18.16
CA ALA A 212 -13.36 5.21 -18.19
C ALA A 212 -13.42 3.73 -17.82
N ALA A 213 -12.45 2.92 -18.28
CA ALA A 213 -12.35 1.50 -17.91
C ALA A 213 -12.11 1.34 -16.40
N LYS A 214 -11.17 2.09 -15.83
CA LYS A 214 -10.94 2.10 -14.37
C LYS A 214 -12.20 2.49 -13.61
N ALA A 215 -12.82 3.59 -13.99
CA ALA A 215 -14.05 4.06 -13.35
C ALA A 215 -15.18 3.04 -13.41
N ALA A 216 -15.36 2.35 -14.55
CA ALA A 216 -16.38 1.31 -14.70
C ALA A 216 -16.11 0.10 -13.79
N VAL A 217 -14.85 -0.35 -13.67
CA VAL A 217 -14.48 -1.44 -12.75
C VAL A 217 -14.73 -1.02 -11.30
N ASN A 218 -14.26 0.15 -10.90
CA ASN A 218 -14.42 0.65 -9.52
C ASN A 218 -15.90 0.84 -9.17
N LEU A 219 -16.71 1.35 -10.09
CA LEU A 219 -18.15 1.48 -9.88
C LEU A 219 -18.83 0.11 -9.65
N GLY A 220 -18.40 -0.92 -10.39
CA GLY A 220 -18.91 -2.27 -10.20
C GLY A 220 -18.52 -2.90 -8.84
N LEU A 221 -17.38 -2.49 -8.28
CA LEU A 221 -16.91 -2.95 -6.97
C LEU A 221 -17.49 -2.14 -5.81
N ALA A 222 -17.90 -0.89 -6.02
CA ALA A 222 -18.38 0.01 -4.98
C ALA A 222 -19.46 -0.59 -4.06
N PRO A 223 -20.48 -1.33 -4.55
CA PRO A 223 -21.48 -1.98 -3.68
C PRO A 223 -20.89 -3.01 -2.72
N LEU A 224 -19.74 -3.60 -3.06
CA LEU A 224 -19.05 -4.59 -2.24
C LEU A 224 -18.10 -3.94 -1.24
N GLU A 225 -17.57 -2.76 -1.55
CA GLU A 225 -16.61 -2.03 -0.73
C GLU A 225 -17.28 -1.13 0.30
N GLN A 226 -18.36 -0.42 -0.09
CA GLN A 226 -19.02 0.56 0.73
C GLN A 226 -19.44 0.04 2.12
N PRO A 227 -20.05 -1.16 2.26
CA PRO A 227 -20.42 -1.68 3.58
C PRO A 227 -19.21 -1.90 4.50
N ALA A 228 -18.03 -2.19 3.94
CA ALA A 228 -16.80 -2.35 4.72
C ALA A 228 -16.19 -1.01 5.13
N ARG A 229 -16.32 0.02 4.27
CA ARG A 229 -15.88 1.39 4.56
C ARG A 229 -16.78 2.08 5.58
N ASP A 230 -18.09 1.89 5.48
CA ASP A 230 -19.10 2.50 6.37
C ASP A 230 -19.11 1.87 7.78
N ARG A 231 -18.60 0.66 7.93
CA ARG A 231 -18.44 0.06 9.26
C ARG A 231 -17.29 0.75 9.97
N VAL A 232 -17.63 1.71 10.78
CA VAL A 232 -16.72 2.21 11.82
C VAL A 232 -16.40 1.01 12.69
N VAL A 233 -15.23 0.48 12.52
CA VAL A 233 -14.72 -0.60 13.37
C VAL A 233 -14.55 0.01 14.74
N GLY A 234 -15.04 -0.67 15.75
CA GLY A 234 -14.57 -0.46 17.11
C GLY A 234 -13.05 -0.58 17.17
N ALA A 235 -12.44 -0.58 18.30
CA ALA A 235 -10.99 -0.64 18.47
C ALA A 235 -10.31 -1.54 17.42
N VAL A 236 -9.33 -1.02 16.68
CA VAL A 236 -8.49 -1.81 15.73
C VAL A 236 -7.32 -2.49 16.45
N SER A 237 -7.26 -2.37 17.75
CA SER A 237 -6.27 -3.03 18.61
C SER A 237 -6.93 -3.61 19.85
N ASP A 238 -6.56 -4.84 20.22
CA ASP A 238 -6.93 -5.41 21.51
C ASP A 238 -6.14 -4.69 22.60
N PRO A 239 -6.80 -4.00 23.57
CA PRO A 239 -6.11 -3.20 24.58
C PRO A 239 -5.26 -4.04 25.54
N GLY A 240 -5.53 -5.33 25.67
CA GLY A 240 -4.77 -6.25 26.54
C GLY A 240 -3.54 -6.86 25.86
N GLU A 241 -3.64 -7.16 24.58
CA GLU A 241 -2.57 -7.85 23.83
C GLU A 241 -1.70 -6.92 22.98
N PHE A 242 -2.30 -5.95 22.31
CA PHE A 242 -1.61 -5.13 21.32
C PHE A 242 -0.35 -4.44 21.87
N PRO A 243 -0.39 -3.72 23.00
CA PRO A 243 0.80 -3.06 23.56
C PRO A 243 1.94 -4.04 23.86
N LYS A 244 1.62 -5.20 24.44
CA LYS A 244 2.60 -6.24 24.79
C LYS A 244 3.24 -6.86 23.55
N ARG A 245 2.45 -7.07 22.49
CA ARG A 245 2.93 -7.66 21.23
C ARG A 245 3.80 -6.69 20.45
N VAL A 246 3.44 -5.40 20.41
CA VAL A 246 4.27 -4.33 19.79
C VAL A 246 5.60 -4.20 20.52
N ASP A 247 5.58 -4.11 21.84
CA ASP A 247 6.79 -4.04 22.66
C ASP A 247 7.70 -5.26 22.42
N GLY A 248 7.14 -6.47 22.52
CA GLY A 248 7.89 -7.71 22.28
C GLY A 248 8.43 -7.84 20.84
N PHE A 249 7.78 -7.25 19.85
CA PHE A 249 8.27 -7.22 18.48
C PHE A 249 9.45 -6.26 18.33
N LEU A 250 9.36 -5.06 18.91
CA LEU A 250 10.42 -4.06 18.87
C LEU A 250 11.69 -4.54 19.58
N HIS A 251 11.53 -5.20 20.74
CA HIS A 251 12.68 -5.76 21.49
C HIS A 251 13.40 -6.87 20.72
N ARG A 252 12.68 -7.77 20.06
CA ARG A 252 13.30 -8.84 19.24
C ARG A 252 14.13 -8.32 18.09
N LYS A 253 13.76 -7.19 17.49
CA LYS A 253 14.57 -6.53 16.44
C LYS A 253 15.89 -5.95 16.99
N ASN A 254 15.88 -5.46 18.24
CA ASN A 254 17.07 -4.86 18.85
C ASN A 254 18.11 -5.90 19.35
N THR A 255 17.72 -7.18 19.50
CA THR A 255 18.62 -8.27 19.93
C THR A 255 19.20 -9.08 18.77
N ALA A 256 18.82 -8.80 17.53
CA ALA A 256 19.27 -9.49 16.32
C ALA A 256 20.35 -8.73 15.52
N HIS A 257 21.06 -7.83 16.18
CA HIS A 257 22.24 -7.09 15.64
C HIS A 257 23.49 -7.43 16.41
#